data_94da1a12f175420d035fc668c85640e4
#
_entry.id   94da1a12f175420d035fc668c85640e4
#
_cell.length_a   1.000
_cell.length_b   1.000
_cell.length_c   1.000
_cell.angle_alpha   90.00
_cell.angle_beta   90.00
_cell.angle_gamma   90.00
#
_symmetry.space_group_name_H-M   'P 1'
#
loop_
_entity.id
_entity.type
_entity.pdbx_description
1 polymer ?
#
loop_
_entity_poly.entity_id
_entity_poly.type
_entity_poly.pdbx_seq_one_letter_code
_entity_poly.pdbx_strand_id
1 'polypeptide(L)'
;FEHNLQSLAVVDELEEHYGGFNGLNLCFETREGILKHCSRENALKLGELGERFLSGKRPSLEAQIANIADEIAYNNHDVDDGLRSGLLTIEQLAGVELWQTHYEQAQRQYTRLDGRRMVHETVRRMINTLIVDLIETTRQKLAAHTPASLDAVRSAPPLVAHSSAIAAQATELKQFLLKNLYRHYRVMRMSSKAQRVIRGLFDAFSEDPRLLPPAYLAPDEAAQPRLIAHYIAGMTDRYALKEYQRLFVINDD
;
A
#
# COMPACT_ATOMS: atom_id res chain seq x y z
N PHE A 1 -2.14 -7.46 -14.57
CA PHE A 1 -1.70 -6.21 -13.93
C PHE A 1 -1.17 -6.50 -12.53
N GLU A 2 -0.02 -5.94 -12.21
CA GLU A 2 0.61 -6.07 -10.88
C GLU A 2 1.10 -4.68 -10.45
N HIS A 3 0.59 -4.18 -9.31
CA HIS A 3 0.77 -2.79 -8.89
C HIS A 3 2.22 -2.41 -8.55
N ASN A 4 3.03 -3.35 -8.03
CA ASN A 4 4.45 -3.08 -7.76
C ASN A 4 5.24 -2.90 -9.06
N LEU A 5 4.92 -3.67 -10.11
CA LEU A 5 5.51 -3.47 -11.44
C LEU A 5 5.06 -2.13 -12.04
N GLN A 6 3.80 -1.74 -11.82
CA GLN A 6 3.34 -0.42 -12.26
C GLN A 6 4.07 0.70 -11.52
N SER A 7 4.26 0.58 -10.20
CA SER A 7 5.04 1.56 -9.43
C SER A 7 6.47 1.68 -9.93
N LEU A 8 7.09 0.55 -10.29
CA LEU A 8 8.42 0.55 -10.89
C LEU A 8 8.41 1.23 -12.27
N ALA A 9 7.42 0.90 -13.13
CA ALA A 9 7.28 1.54 -14.43
C ALA A 9 7.10 3.07 -14.32
N VAL A 10 6.35 3.54 -13.31
CA VAL A 10 6.21 4.98 -13.06
C VAL A 10 7.58 5.62 -12.83
N VAL A 11 8.39 5.09 -11.91
CA VAL A 11 9.67 5.71 -11.54
C VAL A 11 10.80 5.45 -12.54
N ASP A 12 10.72 4.41 -13.35
CA ASP A 12 11.75 4.04 -14.31
C ASP A 12 11.47 4.60 -15.72
N GLU A 13 10.19 4.72 -16.13
CA GLU A 13 9.82 4.96 -17.53
C GLU A 13 8.82 6.11 -17.72
N LEU A 14 7.80 6.25 -16.83
CA LEU A 14 6.63 7.09 -17.10
C LEU A 14 6.76 8.52 -16.58
N GLU A 15 7.62 8.78 -15.59
CA GLU A 15 7.87 10.13 -15.09
C GLU A 15 8.76 10.91 -16.08
N GLU A 16 8.30 12.11 -16.47
CA GLU A 16 8.95 12.99 -17.45
C GLU A 16 9.52 14.24 -16.77
N HIS A 17 10.49 14.05 -15.84
CA HIS A 17 11.10 15.18 -15.11
C HIS A 17 12.39 15.73 -15.75
N TYR A 18 13.08 14.91 -16.54
CA TYR A 18 14.41 15.23 -17.04
C TYR A 18 14.47 15.22 -18.57
N GLY A 19 15.11 16.23 -19.15
CA GLY A 19 15.19 16.36 -20.62
C GLY A 19 16.07 15.30 -21.31
N GLY A 20 16.89 14.56 -20.58
CA GLY A 20 17.84 13.61 -21.14
C GLY A 20 17.45 12.14 -21.01
N PHE A 21 16.46 11.82 -20.18
CA PHE A 21 16.01 10.46 -19.94
C PHE A 21 14.61 10.44 -19.32
N ASN A 22 13.90 9.32 -19.47
CA ASN A 22 12.64 9.05 -18.82
C ASN A 22 12.86 8.52 -17.40
N GLY A 23 11.84 8.64 -16.55
CA GLY A 23 11.89 8.18 -15.16
C GLY A 23 12.70 9.10 -14.24
N LEU A 24 12.96 8.61 -13.03
CA LEU A 24 13.58 9.38 -11.95
C LEU A 24 15.06 9.06 -11.71
N ASN A 25 15.64 8.12 -12.45
CA ASN A 25 17.03 7.66 -12.29
C ASN A 25 17.37 7.28 -10.83
N LEU A 26 16.52 6.48 -10.20
CA LEU A 26 16.70 6.03 -8.82
C LEU A 26 17.80 4.97 -8.73
N CYS A 27 18.49 4.92 -7.58
CA CYS A 27 19.46 3.88 -7.31
C CYS A 27 18.78 2.50 -7.17
N PHE A 28 19.57 1.44 -7.33
CA PHE A 28 19.11 0.05 -7.30
C PHE A 28 18.32 -0.27 -6.03
N GLU A 29 18.82 0.11 -4.86
CA GLU A 29 18.22 -0.20 -3.56
C GLU A 29 16.86 0.46 -3.39
N THR A 30 16.67 1.67 -3.92
CA THR A 30 15.37 2.36 -3.88
C THR A 30 14.37 1.66 -4.79
N ARG A 31 14.78 1.30 -6.01
CA ARG A 31 13.94 0.57 -6.96
C ARG A 31 13.57 -0.82 -6.43
N GLU A 32 14.53 -1.52 -5.82
CA GLU A 32 14.30 -2.79 -5.13
C GLU A 32 13.30 -2.65 -3.97
N GLY A 33 13.38 -1.54 -3.22
CA GLY A 33 12.48 -1.23 -2.11
C GLY A 33 11.05 -0.95 -2.55
N ILE A 34 10.85 -0.34 -3.73
CA ILE A 34 9.52 -0.11 -4.33
C ILE A 34 8.82 -1.45 -4.64
N LEU A 35 9.59 -2.47 -5.06
CA LEU A 35 9.10 -3.82 -5.30
C LEU A 35 8.89 -4.57 -3.97
N LYS A 36 7.86 -4.24 -3.21
CA LYS A 36 7.56 -4.88 -1.91
C LYS A 36 7.31 -6.38 -2.02
N HIS A 37 6.52 -6.76 -3.01
CA HIS A 37 6.14 -8.14 -3.34
C HIS A 37 6.31 -8.36 -4.83
N CYS A 38 6.76 -9.55 -5.20
CA CYS A 38 6.89 -9.93 -6.60
C CYS A 38 6.67 -11.44 -6.74
N SER A 39 5.84 -11.84 -7.71
CA SER A 39 5.70 -13.25 -8.03
C SER A 39 6.99 -13.78 -8.67
N ARG A 40 7.23 -15.10 -8.55
CA ARG A 40 8.39 -15.73 -9.19
C ARG A 40 8.45 -15.46 -10.70
N GLU A 41 7.29 -15.50 -11.38
CA GLU A 41 7.19 -15.20 -12.80
C GLU A 41 7.63 -13.78 -13.15
N ASN A 42 7.16 -12.79 -12.38
CA ASN A 42 7.53 -11.40 -12.58
C ASN A 42 8.99 -11.13 -12.18
N ALA A 43 9.49 -11.78 -11.14
CA ALA A 43 10.88 -11.66 -10.71
C ALA A 43 11.86 -12.09 -11.82
N LEU A 44 11.55 -13.15 -12.56
CA LEU A 44 12.37 -13.60 -13.69
C LEU A 44 12.47 -12.55 -14.83
N LYS A 45 11.48 -11.67 -14.97
CA LYS A 45 11.45 -10.61 -15.98
C LYS A 45 12.23 -9.36 -15.55
N LEU A 46 12.56 -9.22 -14.26
CA LEU A 46 13.16 -8.03 -13.68
C LEU A 46 14.70 -8.06 -13.58
N GLY A 47 15.35 -9.13 -14.05
CA GLY A 47 16.80 -9.27 -13.95
C GLY A 47 17.30 -9.16 -12.51
N GLU A 48 18.32 -8.35 -12.26
CA GLU A 48 18.92 -8.17 -10.94
C GLU A 48 17.92 -7.71 -9.87
N LEU A 49 16.96 -6.84 -10.20
CA LEU A 49 15.90 -6.40 -9.28
C LEU A 49 15.01 -7.55 -8.81
N GLY A 50 14.85 -8.59 -9.65
CA GLY A 50 14.07 -9.77 -9.33
C GLY A 50 14.80 -10.80 -8.49
N GLU A 51 16.14 -10.78 -8.47
CA GLU A 51 16.98 -11.84 -7.89
C GLU A 51 16.69 -12.07 -6.40
N ARG A 52 16.43 -11.03 -5.65
CA ARG A 52 16.04 -11.09 -4.24
C ARG A 52 14.84 -12.01 -4.00
N PHE A 53 13.83 -11.92 -4.86
CA PHE A 53 12.60 -12.71 -4.73
C PHE A 53 12.81 -14.17 -5.13
N LEU A 54 13.75 -14.43 -6.04
CA LEU A 54 14.11 -15.79 -6.47
C LEU A 54 14.95 -16.52 -5.44
N SER A 55 15.89 -15.80 -4.79
CA SER A 55 16.81 -16.32 -3.80
C SER A 55 16.26 -16.30 -2.36
N GLY A 56 15.10 -15.65 -2.12
CA GLY A 56 14.53 -15.50 -0.80
C GLY A 56 15.28 -14.54 0.13
N LYS A 57 16.18 -13.74 -0.41
CA LYS A 57 16.95 -12.72 0.35
C LYS A 57 16.05 -11.57 0.81
N ARG A 58 16.46 -10.90 1.89
CA ARG A 58 15.77 -9.73 2.44
C ARG A 58 16.15 -8.46 1.68
N PRO A 59 15.29 -7.43 1.66
CA PRO A 59 15.66 -6.12 1.15
C PRO A 59 16.62 -5.40 2.12
N SER A 60 17.09 -4.20 1.73
CA SER A 60 17.83 -3.29 2.59
C SER A 60 17.07 -2.94 3.88
N LEU A 61 17.74 -2.41 4.90
CA LEU A 61 17.10 -1.98 6.15
C LEU A 61 16.06 -0.90 5.89
N GLU A 62 16.36 0.04 5.00
CA GLU A 62 15.46 1.12 4.61
C GLU A 62 14.15 0.57 4.04
N ALA A 63 14.22 -0.40 3.15
CA ALA A 63 13.04 -1.02 2.59
C ALA A 63 12.25 -1.86 3.62
N GLN A 64 12.95 -2.53 4.56
CA GLN A 64 12.30 -3.21 5.69
C GLN A 64 11.55 -2.21 6.59
N ILE A 65 12.16 -1.06 6.91
CA ILE A 65 11.52 0.02 7.69
C ILE A 65 10.31 0.57 6.94
N ALA A 66 10.47 0.91 5.66
CA ALA A 66 9.39 1.47 4.85
C ALA A 66 8.16 0.55 4.81
N ASN A 67 8.37 -0.78 4.71
CA ASN A 67 7.28 -1.74 4.72
C ASN A 67 6.49 -1.76 6.03
N ILE A 68 7.18 -1.74 7.17
CA ILE A 68 6.50 -1.77 8.48
C ILE A 68 5.89 -0.41 8.81
N ALA A 69 6.57 0.69 8.46
CA ALA A 69 6.04 2.04 8.63
C ALA A 69 4.73 2.24 7.85
N ASP A 70 4.68 1.75 6.62
CA ASP A 70 3.46 1.73 5.79
C ASP A 70 2.33 0.93 6.46
N GLU A 71 2.63 -0.26 7.01
CA GLU A 71 1.65 -1.08 7.72
C GLU A 71 1.13 -0.40 8.99
N ILE A 72 2.02 0.25 9.77
CA ILE A 72 1.64 1.04 10.95
C ILE A 72 0.71 2.18 10.54
N ALA A 73 1.10 2.97 9.53
CA ALA A 73 0.31 4.09 9.06
C ALA A 73 -1.06 3.63 8.55
N TYR A 74 -1.09 2.65 7.65
CA TYR A 74 -2.29 2.12 7.02
C TYR A 74 -3.29 1.61 8.05
N ASN A 75 -2.89 0.69 8.94
CA ASN A 75 -3.82 0.11 9.92
C ASN A 75 -4.38 1.15 10.89
N ASN A 76 -3.59 2.12 11.33
CA ASN A 76 -4.04 3.13 12.29
C ASN A 76 -4.93 4.20 11.64
N HIS A 77 -4.63 4.61 10.40
CA HIS A 77 -5.50 5.51 9.65
C HIS A 77 -6.82 4.85 9.27
N ASP A 78 -6.82 3.55 8.98
CA ASP A 78 -8.04 2.80 8.71
C ASP A 78 -8.95 2.68 9.94
N VAL A 79 -8.40 2.62 11.15
CA VAL A 79 -9.20 2.73 12.38
C VAL A 79 -9.89 4.10 12.45
N ASP A 80 -9.14 5.21 12.24
CA ASP A 80 -9.73 6.56 12.25
C ASP A 80 -10.80 6.73 11.17
N ASP A 81 -10.49 6.33 9.94
CA ASP A 81 -11.40 6.41 8.80
C ASP A 81 -12.64 5.52 8.98
N GLY A 82 -12.46 4.31 9.52
CA GLY A 82 -13.56 3.39 9.83
C GLY A 82 -14.54 3.97 10.86
N LEU A 83 -14.02 4.56 11.93
CA LEU A 83 -14.83 5.23 12.94
C LEU A 83 -15.49 6.50 12.38
N ARG A 84 -14.74 7.33 11.64
CA ARG A 84 -15.24 8.57 11.05
C ARG A 84 -16.35 8.34 10.03
N SER A 85 -16.25 7.29 9.24
CA SER A 85 -17.25 6.91 8.24
C SER A 85 -18.45 6.13 8.81
N GLY A 86 -18.40 5.77 10.09
CA GLY A 86 -19.42 4.94 10.74
C GLY A 86 -19.45 3.50 10.24
N LEU A 87 -18.33 3.01 9.66
CA LEU A 87 -18.16 1.61 9.27
C LEU A 87 -17.68 0.76 10.46
N LEU A 88 -16.99 1.39 11.42
CA LEU A 88 -16.59 0.79 12.69
C LEU A 88 -17.22 1.55 13.85
N THR A 89 -17.34 0.88 15.01
CA THR A 89 -17.74 1.49 16.28
C THR A 89 -16.70 1.26 17.36
N ILE A 90 -16.70 2.13 18.39
CA ILE A 90 -15.80 2.01 19.55
C ILE A 90 -16.02 0.67 20.27
N GLU A 91 -17.28 0.24 20.39
CA GLU A 91 -17.65 -1.01 21.02
C GLU A 91 -17.06 -2.23 20.29
N GLN A 92 -17.01 -2.19 18.96
CA GLN A 92 -16.36 -3.25 18.18
C GLN A 92 -14.85 -3.29 18.42
N LEU A 93 -14.21 -2.13 18.53
CA LEU A 93 -12.77 -2.00 18.79
C LEU A 93 -12.38 -2.34 20.23
N ALA A 94 -13.31 -2.34 21.19
CA ALA A 94 -13.04 -2.72 22.56
C ALA A 94 -12.52 -4.17 22.73
N GLY A 95 -12.73 -5.03 21.73
CA GLY A 95 -12.16 -6.38 21.68
C GLY A 95 -10.75 -6.46 21.11
N VAL A 96 -10.13 -5.34 20.69
CA VAL A 96 -8.78 -5.29 20.12
C VAL A 96 -7.82 -4.76 21.18
N GLU A 97 -6.85 -5.57 21.61
CA GLU A 97 -5.98 -5.26 22.75
C GLU A 97 -5.22 -3.94 22.57
N LEU A 98 -4.64 -3.71 21.39
CA LEU A 98 -3.89 -2.47 21.10
C LEU A 98 -4.79 -1.23 21.24
N TRP A 99 -6.02 -1.27 20.73
CA TRP A 99 -6.97 -0.18 20.87
C TRP A 99 -7.41 0.00 22.32
N GLN A 100 -7.87 -1.07 22.97
CA GLN A 100 -8.45 -1.03 24.32
C GLN A 100 -7.47 -0.45 25.34
N THR A 101 -6.21 -0.92 25.31
CA THR A 101 -5.15 -0.44 26.20
C THR A 101 -4.99 1.09 26.10
N HIS A 102 -4.89 1.62 24.88
CA HIS A 102 -4.64 3.04 24.66
C HIS A 102 -5.89 3.91 24.84
N TYR A 103 -7.06 3.37 24.56
CA TYR A 103 -8.32 4.05 24.81
C TYR A 103 -8.55 4.26 26.32
N GLU A 104 -8.35 3.22 27.14
CA GLU A 104 -8.43 3.33 28.60
C GLU A 104 -7.39 4.27 29.20
N GLN A 105 -6.16 4.25 28.70
CA GLN A 105 -5.11 5.18 29.13
C GLN A 105 -5.51 6.63 28.81
N ALA A 106 -6.06 6.89 27.63
CA ALA A 106 -6.54 8.20 27.25
C ALA A 106 -7.72 8.66 28.16
N GLN A 107 -8.67 7.78 28.46
CA GLN A 107 -9.77 8.06 29.36
C GLN A 107 -9.30 8.40 30.78
N ARG A 108 -8.33 7.67 31.31
CA ARG A 108 -7.76 7.93 32.65
C ARG A 108 -7.04 9.27 32.72
N GLN A 109 -6.35 9.67 31.63
CA GLN A 109 -5.60 10.91 31.60
C GLN A 109 -6.49 12.13 31.33
N TYR A 110 -7.55 11.98 30.55
CA TYR A 110 -8.40 13.06 30.09
C TYR A 110 -9.87 12.80 30.44
N THR A 111 -10.28 13.15 31.65
CA THR A 111 -11.64 12.89 32.15
C THR A 111 -12.76 13.64 31.40
N ARG A 112 -12.44 14.64 30.60
CA ARG A 112 -13.38 15.46 29.81
C ARG A 112 -13.20 15.33 28.31
N LEU A 113 -12.36 14.38 27.86
CA LEU A 113 -12.13 14.15 26.44
C LEU A 113 -13.19 13.18 25.92
N ASP A 114 -13.88 13.57 24.86
CA ASP A 114 -14.94 12.77 24.24
C ASP A 114 -14.85 12.80 22.72
N GLY A 115 -15.69 11.99 22.08
CA GLY A 115 -15.89 11.98 20.64
C GLY A 115 -14.58 11.86 19.84
N ARG A 116 -14.45 12.70 18.83
CA ARG A 116 -13.33 12.65 17.87
C ARG A 116 -11.96 12.86 18.51
N ARG A 117 -11.86 13.70 19.53
CA ARG A 117 -10.60 13.96 20.22
C ARG A 117 -10.09 12.71 20.95
N MET A 118 -10.98 11.93 21.55
CA MET A 118 -10.65 10.65 22.20
C MET A 118 -10.11 9.66 21.17
N VAL A 119 -10.73 9.54 20.00
CA VAL A 119 -10.27 8.67 18.91
C VAL A 119 -8.88 9.08 18.46
N HIS A 120 -8.65 10.36 18.15
CA HIS A 120 -7.33 10.84 17.72
C HIS A 120 -6.24 10.62 18.76
N GLU A 121 -6.55 10.84 20.04
CA GLU A 121 -5.59 10.62 21.14
C GLU A 121 -5.26 9.12 21.26
N THR A 122 -6.24 8.24 21.12
CA THR A 122 -6.04 6.81 21.15
C THR A 122 -5.17 6.35 19.98
N VAL A 123 -5.51 6.73 18.75
CA VAL A 123 -4.75 6.38 17.55
C VAL A 123 -3.32 6.91 17.63
N ARG A 124 -3.11 8.15 18.09
CA ARG A 124 -1.78 8.72 18.29
C ARG A 124 -0.93 7.89 19.27
N ARG A 125 -1.52 7.39 20.35
CA ARG A 125 -0.85 6.53 21.33
C ARG A 125 -0.52 5.17 20.74
N MET A 126 -1.43 4.56 19.99
CA MET A 126 -1.19 3.31 19.29
C MET A 126 0.01 3.44 18.34
N ILE A 127 0.02 4.46 17.48
CA ILE A 127 1.13 4.74 16.57
C ILE A 127 2.44 4.92 17.34
N ASN A 128 2.44 5.70 18.41
CA ASN A 128 3.64 5.92 19.22
C ASN A 128 4.18 4.62 19.83
N THR A 129 3.31 3.77 20.37
CA THR A 129 3.71 2.47 20.93
C THR A 129 4.32 1.57 19.85
N LEU A 130 3.69 1.48 18.68
CA LEU A 130 4.21 0.70 17.56
C LEU A 130 5.57 1.20 17.09
N ILE A 131 5.75 2.53 16.96
CA ILE A 131 7.03 3.11 16.52
C ILE A 131 8.13 2.90 17.57
N VAL A 132 7.85 3.14 18.84
CA VAL A 132 8.84 3.00 19.91
C VAL A 132 9.29 1.54 20.04
N ASP A 133 8.35 0.59 20.03
CA ASP A 133 8.66 -0.84 20.05
C ASP A 133 9.48 -1.25 18.82
N LEU A 134 9.12 -0.78 17.63
CA LEU A 134 9.84 -1.07 16.39
C LEU A 134 11.29 -0.58 16.47
N ILE A 135 11.52 0.64 16.95
CA ILE A 135 12.86 1.22 17.08
C ILE A 135 13.70 0.41 18.08
N GLU A 136 13.14 0.12 19.25
CA GLU A 136 13.86 -0.57 20.32
C GLU A 136 14.19 -2.02 19.93
N THR A 137 13.21 -2.74 19.40
CA THR A 137 13.38 -4.14 18.94
C THR A 137 14.38 -4.22 17.79
N THR A 138 14.31 -3.30 16.84
CA THR A 138 15.25 -3.23 15.71
C THR A 138 16.66 -2.94 16.21
N ARG A 139 16.83 -2.01 17.15
CA ARG A 139 18.14 -1.70 17.77
C ARG A 139 18.75 -2.93 18.43
N GLN A 140 17.94 -3.69 19.20
CA GLN A 140 18.39 -4.91 19.86
C GLN A 140 18.81 -5.98 18.83
N LYS A 141 18.02 -6.17 17.76
CA LYS A 141 18.35 -7.12 16.69
C LYS A 141 19.63 -6.72 15.93
N LEU A 142 19.81 -5.44 15.62
CA LEU A 142 21.01 -4.95 14.97
C LEU A 142 22.25 -5.14 15.87
N ALA A 143 22.12 -4.88 17.17
CA ALA A 143 23.22 -5.11 18.13
C ALA A 143 23.58 -6.60 18.25
N ALA A 144 22.60 -7.49 18.19
CA ALA A 144 22.82 -8.94 18.26
C ALA A 144 23.44 -9.53 16.98
N HIS A 145 23.06 -9.02 15.81
CA HIS A 145 23.52 -9.58 14.52
C HIS A 145 24.73 -8.85 13.93
N THR A 146 24.97 -7.59 14.33
CA THR A 146 26.09 -6.74 13.87
C THR A 146 26.41 -6.90 12.37
N PRO A 147 25.44 -6.70 11.45
CA PRO A 147 25.68 -6.92 10.03
C PRO A 147 26.73 -5.94 9.50
N ALA A 148 27.83 -6.47 8.93
CA ALA A 148 28.95 -5.67 8.46
C ALA A 148 28.77 -5.12 7.03
N SER A 149 27.75 -5.59 6.30
CA SER A 149 27.50 -5.20 4.92
C SER A 149 26.02 -5.35 4.56
N LEU A 150 25.62 -4.80 3.41
CA LEU A 150 24.28 -4.99 2.84
C LEU A 150 23.99 -6.48 2.56
N ASP A 151 24.97 -7.24 2.09
CA ASP A 151 24.80 -8.68 1.87
C ASP A 151 24.57 -9.45 3.17
N ALA A 152 25.20 -9.03 4.27
CA ALA A 152 24.93 -9.57 5.59
C ALA A 152 23.49 -9.25 6.05
N VAL A 153 22.99 -8.06 5.80
CA VAL A 153 21.58 -7.68 6.04
C VAL A 153 20.61 -8.54 5.23
N ARG A 154 20.91 -8.72 3.94
CA ARG A 154 20.08 -9.50 3.02
C ARG A 154 19.97 -10.97 3.38
N SER A 155 21.01 -11.52 4.01
CA SER A 155 21.10 -12.92 4.42
C SER A 155 20.63 -13.17 5.85
N ALA A 156 20.45 -12.13 6.65
CA ALA A 156 20.00 -12.21 8.04
C ALA A 156 18.49 -12.48 8.13
N PRO A 157 18.00 -12.96 9.29
CA PRO A 157 16.57 -12.89 9.61
C PRO A 157 16.06 -11.45 9.54
N PRO A 158 14.73 -11.21 9.54
CA PRO A 158 14.18 -9.84 9.57
C PRO A 158 14.77 -9.05 10.73
N LEU A 159 15.60 -8.03 10.42
CA LEU A 159 16.26 -7.18 11.40
C LEU A 159 15.35 -6.05 11.89
N VAL A 160 14.51 -5.54 11.00
CA VAL A 160 13.46 -4.58 11.34
C VAL A 160 12.20 -5.34 11.68
N ALA A 161 11.77 -5.29 12.92
CA ALA A 161 10.60 -6.01 13.39
C ALA A 161 10.09 -5.47 14.73
N HIS A 162 8.83 -5.69 15.02
CA HIS A 162 8.26 -5.54 16.36
C HIS A 162 8.72 -6.65 17.31
N SER A 163 8.59 -6.39 18.61
CA SER A 163 8.61 -7.44 19.63
C SER A 163 7.48 -8.44 19.39
N SER A 164 7.61 -9.66 19.90
CA SER A 164 6.58 -10.70 19.72
C SER A 164 5.20 -10.28 20.25
N ALA A 165 5.17 -9.55 21.37
CA ALA A 165 3.94 -9.05 21.98
C ALA A 165 3.25 -8.02 21.07
N ILE A 166 3.98 -7.01 20.62
CA ILE A 166 3.41 -5.96 19.74
C ILE A 166 3.08 -6.51 18.34
N ALA A 167 3.87 -7.44 17.82
CA ALA A 167 3.55 -8.13 16.56
C ALA A 167 2.21 -8.90 16.64
N ALA A 168 1.92 -9.54 17.78
CA ALA A 168 0.64 -10.21 18.01
C ALA A 168 -0.52 -9.20 18.01
N GLN A 169 -0.40 -8.08 18.74
CA GLN A 169 -1.41 -7.03 18.79
C GLN A 169 -1.64 -6.34 17.42
N ALA A 170 -0.56 -6.08 16.67
CA ALA A 170 -0.66 -5.55 15.32
C ALA A 170 -1.37 -6.53 14.36
N THR A 171 -1.10 -7.83 14.50
CA THR A 171 -1.77 -8.88 13.73
C THR A 171 -3.26 -8.97 14.09
N GLU A 172 -3.61 -8.89 15.37
CA GLU A 172 -5.00 -8.86 15.85
C GLU A 172 -5.76 -7.68 15.22
N LEU A 173 -5.18 -6.46 15.28
CA LEU A 173 -5.77 -5.26 14.67
C LEU A 173 -6.00 -5.46 13.17
N LYS A 174 -5.01 -5.98 12.46
CA LYS A 174 -5.10 -6.25 11.02
C LYS A 174 -6.21 -7.25 10.68
N GLN A 175 -6.35 -8.32 11.45
CA GLN A 175 -7.42 -9.31 11.29
C GLN A 175 -8.80 -8.69 11.60
N PHE A 176 -8.88 -7.86 12.62
CA PHE A 176 -10.09 -7.13 12.96
C PHE A 176 -10.53 -6.22 11.80
N LEU A 177 -9.62 -5.41 11.24
CA LEU A 177 -9.89 -4.52 10.09
C LEU A 177 -10.31 -5.32 8.86
N LEU A 178 -9.63 -6.43 8.57
CA LEU A 178 -10.00 -7.31 7.46
C LEU A 178 -11.44 -7.79 7.57
N LYS A 179 -11.85 -8.21 8.75
CA LYS A 179 -13.19 -8.76 9.00
C LYS A 179 -14.27 -7.69 9.03
N ASN A 180 -14.03 -6.59 9.74
CA ASN A 180 -15.08 -5.62 10.09
C ASN A 180 -15.11 -4.40 9.17
N LEU A 181 -13.98 -4.00 8.57
CA LEU A 181 -13.87 -2.84 7.68
C LEU A 181 -13.81 -3.27 6.22
N TYR A 182 -12.79 -4.02 5.79
CA TYR A 182 -12.59 -4.31 4.36
C TYR A 182 -13.65 -5.23 3.77
N ARG A 183 -14.23 -6.12 4.57
CA ARG A 183 -15.36 -6.98 4.18
C ARG A 183 -16.73 -6.36 4.48
N HIS A 184 -16.78 -5.12 4.96
CA HIS A 184 -18.04 -4.44 5.16
C HIS A 184 -18.78 -4.26 3.80
N TYR A 185 -20.10 -4.50 3.79
CA TYR A 185 -20.87 -4.53 2.53
C TYR A 185 -20.76 -3.25 1.69
N ARG A 186 -20.65 -2.07 2.34
CA ARG A 186 -20.45 -0.78 1.64
C ARG A 186 -19.12 -0.74 0.91
N VAL A 187 -18.02 -1.21 1.55
CA VAL A 187 -16.70 -1.30 0.95
C VAL A 187 -16.71 -2.28 -0.21
N MET A 188 -17.32 -3.47 -0.01
CA MET A 188 -17.45 -4.48 -1.07
C MET A 188 -18.24 -3.97 -2.29
N ARG A 189 -19.30 -3.18 -2.07
CA ARG A 189 -20.03 -2.51 -3.17
C ARG A 189 -19.17 -1.54 -3.95
N MET A 190 -18.38 -0.71 -3.25
CA MET A 190 -17.48 0.25 -3.90
C MET A 190 -16.38 -0.46 -4.68
N SER A 191 -15.74 -1.48 -4.11
CA SER A 191 -14.74 -2.30 -4.79
C SER A 191 -15.31 -2.99 -6.03
N SER A 192 -16.52 -3.56 -5.93
CA SER A 192 -17.19 -4.17 -7.08
C SER A 192 -17.52 -3.15 -8.18
N LYS A 193 -17.91 -1.93 -7.79
CA LYS A 193 -18.15 -0.83 -8.76
C LYS A 193 -16.84 -0.44 -9.45
N ALA A 194 -15.76 -0.24 -8.69
CA ALA A 194 -14.44 0.12 -9.23
C ALA A 194 -13.93 -0.94 -10.22
N GLN A 195 -14.03 -2.22 -9.86
CA GLN A 195 -13.67 -3.32 -10.76
C GLN A 195 -14.42 -3.31 -12.08
N ARG A 196 -15.74 -3.02 -12.06
CA ARG A 196 -16.56 -2.91 -13.28
C ARG A 196 -16.13 -1.72 -14.14
N VAL A 197 -15.84 -0.58 -13.52
CA VAL A 197 -15.39 0.61 -14.24
C VAL A 197 -14.04 0.35 -14.92
N ILE A 198 -13.05 -0.18 -14.17
CA ILE A 198 -11.73 -0.49 -14.72
C ILE A 198 -11.80 -1.49 -15.86
N ARG A 199 -12.58 -2.58 -15.66
CA ARG A 199 -12.74 -3.61 -16.68
C ARG A 199 -13.44 -3.04 -17.93
N GLY A 200 -14.52 -2.30 -17.77
CA GLY A 200 -15.23 -1.70 -18.91
C GLY A 200 -14.34 -0.73 -19.69
N LEU A 201 -13.57 0.13 -19.00
CA LEU A 201 -12.62 1.01 -19.68
C LEU A 201 -11.54 0.23 -20.43
N PHE A 202 -10.98 -0.82 -19.82
CA PHE A 202 -9.96 -1.65 -20.45
C PHE A 202 -10.51 -2.36 -21.70
N ASP A 203 -11.70 -2.93 -21.61
CA ASP A 203 -12.36 -3.62 -22.73
C ASP A 203 -12.66 -2.65 -23.88
N ALA A 204 -13.25 -1.48 -23.59
CA ALA A 204 -13.55 -0.46 -24.62
C ALA A 204 -12.29 0.04 -25.34
N PHE A 205 -11.22 0.34 -24.61
CA PHE A 205 -9.95 0.79 -25.22
C PHE A 205 -9.22 -0.35 -25.93
N SER A 206 -9.46 -1.61 -25.57
CA SER A 206 -8.90 -2.76 -26.28
C SER A 206 -9.66 -3.05 -27.58
N GLU A 207 -10.99 -2.87 -27.59
CA GLU A 207 -11.81 -3.04 -28.78
C GLU A 207 -11.57 -1.92 -29.82
N ASP A 208 -11.42 -0.68 -29.35
CA ASP A 208 -11.09 0.46 -30.22
C ASP A 208 -10.02 1.36 -29.59
N PRO A 209 -8.73 1.12 -29.87
CA PRO A 209 -7.64 1.96 -29.39
C PRO A 209 -7.73 3.43 -29.81
N ARG A 210 -8.50 3.78 -30.85
CA ARG A 210 -8.69 5.17 -31.27
C ARG A 210 -9.43 6.03 -30.22
N LEU A 211 -10.03 5.42 -29.22
CA LEU A 211 -10.63 6.10 -28.07
C LEU A 211 -9.60 6.60 -27.06
N LEU A 212 -8.33 6.18 -27.17
CA LEU A 212 -7.24 6.63 -26.32
C LEU A 212 -6.65 7.96 -26.80
N PRO A 213 -6.08 8.76 -25.88
CA PRO A 213 -5.21 9.86 -26.28
C PRO A 213 -4.03 9.37 -27.12
N PRO A 214 -3.56 10.14 -28.14
CA PRO A 214 -2.50 9.70 -29.05
C PRO A 214 -1.22 9.20 -28.39
N ALA A 215 -0.86 9.74 -27.23
CA ALA A 215 0.32 9.32 -26.44
C ALA A 215 0.25 7.87 -25.94
N TYR A 216 -0.95 7.26 -25.93
CA TYR A 216 -1.17 5.89 -25.48
C TYR A 216 -1.50 4.93 -26.62
N LEU A 217 -1.26 5.35 -27.86
CA LEU A 217 -1.35 4.45 -29.01
C LEU A 217 -0.02 3.74 -29.20
N ALA A 218 -0.05 2.40 -29.19
CA ALA A 218 1.14 1.60 -29.36
C ALA A 218 1.60 1.60 -30.84
N PRO A 219 2.92 1.49 -31.08
CA PRO A 219 3.44 1.29 -32.43
C PRO A 219 3.13 -0.09 -32.98
N ASP A 220 2.85 -1.05 -32.12
CA ASP A 220 2.45 -2.42 -32.47
C ASP A 220 1.31 -2.91 -31.56
N GLU A 221 0.54 -3.89 -32.05
CA GLU A 221 -0.66 -4.42 -31.41
C GLU A 221 -0.35 -5.16 -30.09
N ALA A 222 0.86 -5.75 -29.98
CA ALA A 222 1.26 -6.51 -28.79
C ALA A 222 1.56 -5.61 -27.57
N ALA A 223 2.00 -4.37 -27.80
CA ALA A 223 2.28 -3.40 -26.75
C ALA A 223 1.01 -2.66 -26.26
N GLN A 224 -0.07 -2.64 -27.06
CA GLN A 224 -1.27 -1.85 -26.77
C GLN A 224 -1.91 -2.15 -25.41
N PRO A 225 -2.08 -3.41 -24.95
CA PRO A 225 -2.68 -3.69 -23.65
C PRO A 225 -1.90 -3.10 -22.47
N ARG A 226 -0.57 -3.02 -22.58
CA ARG A 226 0.27 -2.40 -21.55
C ARG A 226 0.04 -0.88 -21.49
N LEU A 227 -0.05 -0.19 -22.63
CA LEU A 227 -0.30 1.25 -22.66
C LEU A 227 -1.71 1.60 -22.17
N ILE A 228 -2.72 0.77 -22.48
CA ILE A 228 -4.07 0.90 -21.91
C ILE A 228 -4.01 0.78 -20.37
N ALA A 229 -3.29 -0.21 -19.87
CA ALA A 229 -3.14 -0.39 -18.42
C ALA A 229 -2.43 0.80 -17.76
N HIS A 230 -1.40 1.37 -18.37
CA HIS A 230 -0.72 2.57 -17.89
C HIS A 230 -1.65 3.80 -17.89
N TYR A 231 -2.43 3.97 -18.95
CA TYR A 231 -3.40 5.07 -19.02
C TYR A 231 -4.44 4.99 -17.91
N ILE A 232 -5.06 3.80 -17.71
CA ILE A 232 -6.06 3.59 -16.67
C ILE A 232 -5.43 3.74 -15.28
N ALA A 233 -4.22 3.20 -15.06
CA ALA A 233 -3.52 3.28 -13.78
C ALA A 233 -3.12 4.73 -13.41
N GLY A 234 -2.94 5.61 -14.38
CA GLY A 234 -2.69 7.03 -14.18
C GLY A 234 -3.94 7.87 -13.86
N MET A 235 -5.13 7.27 -13.92
CA MET A 235 -6.38 7.99 -13.64
C MET A 235 -6.62 8.13 -12.13
N THR A 236 -7.14 9.28 -11.72
CA THR A 236 -7.82 9.37 -10.42
C THR A 236 -9.18 8.67 -10.49
N ASP A 237 -9.74 8.26 -9.35
CA ASP A 237 -11.07 7.63 -9.28
C ASP A 237 -12.15 8.47 -9.97
N ARG A 238 -12.11 9.79 -9.75
CA ARG A 238 -13.07 10.71 -10.38
C ARG A 238 -12.92 10.77 -11.89
N TYR A 239 -11.69 10.73 -12.37
CA TYR A 239 -11.42 10.76 -13.81
C TYR A 239 -11.88 9.45 -14.45
N ALA A 240 -11.54 8.30 -13.86
CA ALA A 240 -11.98 6.99 -14.37
C ALA A 240 -13.50 6.86 -14.42
N LEU A 241 -14.21 7.33 -13.39
CA LEU A 241 -15.69 7.35 -13.39
C LEU A 241 -16.24 8.27 -14.50
N LYS A 242 -15.63 9.44 -14.73
CA LYS A 242 -16.05 10.36 -15.78
C LYS A 242 -15.81 9.79 -17.18
N GLU A 243 -14.63 9.17 -17.40
CA GLU A 243 -14.34 8.50 -18.66
C GLU A 243 -15.32 7.32 -18.93
N TYR A 244 -15.59 6.52 -17.89
CA TYR A 244 -16.59 5.47 -18.01
C TYR A 244 -17.97 6.01 -18.39
N GLN A 245 -18.41 7.11 -17.77
CA GLN A 245 -19.69 7.75 -18.13
C GLN A 245 -19.69 8.25 -19.57
N ARG A 246 -18.60 8.88 -20.04
CA ARG A 246 -18.50 9.37 -21.42
C ARG A 246 -18.60 8.27 -22.48
N LEU A 247 -18.09 7.07 -22.16
CA LEU A 247 -18.07 5.96 -23.11
C LEU A 247 -19.35 5.14 -23.10
N PHE A 248 -20.03 5.04 -21.94
CA PHE A 248 -21.10 4.07 -21.76
C PHE A 248 -22.46 4.68 -21.42
N VAL A 249 -22.53 5.95 -21.04
CA VAL A 249 -23.81 6.59 -20.72
C VAL A 249 -24.20 7.50 -21.87
N ILE A 250 -25.30 7.16 -22.51
CA ILE A 250 -25.97 8.04 -23.48
C ILE A 250 -26.81 9.00 -22.64
N ASN A 251 -26.36 10.25 -22.53
CA ASN A 251 -27.20 11.31 -21.99
C ASN A 251 -28.05 11.82 -23.13
N ASP A 252 -29.38 11.69 -23.03
CA ASP A 252 -30.30 12.48 -23.84
C ASP A 252 -30.18 13.94 -23.34
N ASP A 253 -29.44 14.78 -24.06
CA ASP A 253 -29.42 16.23 -23.87
C ASP A 253 -30.73 16.86 -24.34
#